data_a3e5c1f4e18cfb6edd87989c8f40583c
#
_entry.id   a3e5c1f4e18cfb6edd87989c8f40583c
#
_cell.length_a   1.000
_cell.length_b   1.000
_cell.length_c   1.000
_cell.angle_alpha   90.00
_cell.angle_beta   90.00
_cell.angle_gamma   90.00
#
_symmetry.space_group_name_H-M   'P 1'
#
loop_
_entity.id
_entity.type
_entity.pdbx_description
1 polymer ?
#
loop_
_entity_poly.entity_id
_entity_poly.type
_entity_poly.pdbx_seq_one_letter_code
_entity_poly.pdbx_strand_id
1 'polypeptide(L)'
;MKKKILLTSTSFQDTPGSHQELLENTGYTITKLRGPLEEKVMLSVIDQFDAIICGDDQITKAVIEKGVNSRLKIISKYGSGVDKIDLDAAKALNLPVTNCPAVNQTTVAEHVFALLLSYVKNIIPEHEYVQQAQWKRLIGRDISGK
;
A
#
# COMPACT_ATOMS: atom_id res chain seq x y z
N MET A 1 24.94 -0.93 17.73
CA MET A 1 23.55 -1.38 17.93
C MET A 1 22.96 -1.78 16.58
N LYS A 2 22.17 -2.87 16.52
CA LYS A 2 21.47 -3.25 15.29
C LYS A 2 20.41 -2.20 14.94
N LYS A 3 20.27 -1.88 13.66
CA LYS A 3 19.22 -1.00 13.16
C LYS A 3 17.84 -1.67 13.31
N LYS A 4 16.83 -0.89 13.63
CA LYS A 4 15.45 -1.36 13.83
C LYS A 4 14.55 -0.84 12.72
N ILE A 5 13.83 -1.74 12.07
CA ILE A 5 12.90 -1.43 11.00
C ILE A 5 11.47 -1.74 11.47
N LEU A 6 10.56 -0.79 11.29
CA LEU A 6 9.13 -1.02 11.40
C LEU A 6 8.57 -1.42 10.04
N LEU A 7 7.92 -2.57 9.94
CA LEU A 7 7.24 -3.03 8.74
C LEU A 7 5.73 -3.03 8.98
N THR A 8 5.01 -2.15 8.30
CA THR A 8 3.56 -2.00 8.44
C THR A 8 2.78 -2.38 7.19
N SER A 9 3.41 -2.37 6.00
CA SER A 9 2.74 -2.75 4.76
C SER A 9 2.19 -4.18 4.82
N THR A 10 0.87 -4.32 4.74
CA THR A 10 0.19 -5.62 4.73
C THR A 10 0.49 -6.40 3.45
N SER A 11 0.48 -5.75 2.31
CA SER A 11 0.80 -6.40 1.03
C SER A 11 2.24 -6.93 0.99
N PHE A 12 3.20 -6.20 1.59
CA PHE A 12 4.56 -6.72 1.76
C PHE A 12 4.60 -7.98 2.62
N GLN A 13 3.81 -8.01 3.70
CA GLN A 13 3.79 -9.12 4.66
C GLN A 13 3.06 -10.35 4.11
N ASP A 14 2.01 -10.15 3.31
CA ASP A 14 1.09 -11.21 2.86
C ASP A 14 1.50 -11.84 1.51
N THR A 15 2.33 -11.15 0.73
CA THR A 15 2.77 -11.65 -0.58
C THR A 15 4.12 -12.34 -0.43
N PRO A 16 4.22 -13.67 -0.54
CA PRO A 16 5.50 -14.39 -0.53
C PRO A 16 6.38 -13.95 -1.70
N GLY A 17 7.69 -13.83 -1.44
CA GLY A 17 8.64 -13.50 -2.49
C GLY A 17 10.01 -13.09 -2.00
N SER A 18 10.93 -12.90 -2.93
CA SER A 18 12.34 -12.55 -2.68
C SER A 18 12.52 -11.26 -1.87
N HIS A 19 11.55 -10.34 -1.90
CA HIS A 19 11.60 -9.11 -1.11
C HIS A 19 11.58 -9.37 0.41
N GLN A 20 10.87 -10.41 0.87
CA GLN A 20 10.86 -10.82 2.27
C GLN A 20 12.20 -11.43 2.67
N GLU A 21 12.73 -12.34 1.86
CA GLU A 21 14.04 -12.95 2.07
C GLU A 21 15.15 -11.89 2.08
N LEU A 22 15.09 -10.93 1.16
CA LEU A 22 16.04 -9.83 1.10
C LEU A 22 16.04 -9.01 2.40
N LEU A 23 14.86 -8.69 2.92
CA LEU A 23 14.71 -7.93 4.16
C LEU A 23 15.22 -8.74 5.37
N GLU A 24 14.88 -10.01 5.46
CA GLU A 24 15.29 -10.90 6.55
C GLU A 24 16.82 -11.10 6.59
N ASN A 25 17.45 -11.19 5.41
CA ASN A 25 18.89 -11.36 5.28
C ASN A 25 19.70 -10.09 5.57
N THR A 26 19.07 -8.94 5.81
CA THR A 26 19.79 -7.69 6.15
C THR A 26 20.49 -7.73 7.52
N GLY A 27 20.07 -8.62 8.40
CA GLY A 27 20.55 -8.68 9.78
C GLY A 27 19.99 -7.56 10.68
N TYR A 28 19.04 -6.74 10.19
CA TYR A 28 18.33 -5.74 10.98
C TYR A 28 17.30 -6.38 11.91
N THR A 29 16.89 -5.65 12.95
CA THR A 29 15.75 -6.07 13.78
C THR A 29 14.47 -5.56 13.15
N ILE A 30 13.60 -6.47 12.72
CA ILE A 30 12.35 -6.13 12.03
C ILE A 30 11.19 -6.35 12.99
N THR A 31 10.40 -5.31 13.21
CA THR A 31 9.14 -5.37 13.96
C THR A 31 7.99 -5.25 12.98
N LYS A 32 7.12 -6.27 12.95
CA LYS A 32 5.95 -6.31 12.06
C LYS A 32 4.72 -5.83 12.83
N LEU A 33 4.05 -4.81 12.34
CA LEU A 33 2.70 -4.40 12.74
C LEU A 33 1.78 -4.46 11.52
N ARG A 34 0.50 -4.67 11.75
CA ARG A 34 -0.48 -4.74 10.63
C ARG A 34 -1.03 -3.36 10.36
N GLY A 35 -0.63 -2.78 9.22
CA GLY A 35 -1.23 -1.53 8.73
C GLY A 35 -2.60 -1.73 8.04
N PRO A 36 -3.27 -0.65 7.62
CA PRO A 36 -2.82 0.73 7.79
C PRO A 36 -2.94 1.21 9.23
N LEU A 37 -1.90 1.88 9.73
CA LEU A 37 -1.90 2.44 11.08
C LEU A 37 -2.36 3.90 11.08
N GLU A 38 -3.23 4.24 12.02
CA GLU A 38 -3.63 5.62 12.27
C GLU A 38 -2.50 6.42 12.94
N GLU A 39 -2.55 7.75 12.80
CA GLU A 39 -1.56 8.68 13.37
C GLU A 39 -1.26 8.41 14.85
N LYS A 40 -2.30 8.20 15.67
CA LYS A 40 -2.14 7.94 17.09
C LYS A 40 -1.29 6.70 17.38
N VAL A 41 -1.47 5.64 16.61
CA VAL A 41 -0.69 4.41 16.74
C VAL A 41 0.74 4.64 16.25
N MET A 42 0.90 5.31 15.10
CA MET A 42 2.22 5.67 14.59
C MET A 42 3.01 6.51 15.59
N LEU A 43 2.39 7.51 16.20
CA LEU A 43 3.01 8.33 17.24
C LEU A 43 3.46 7.51 18.47
N SER A 44 2.79 6.41 18.78
CA SER A 44 3.17 5.60 19.95
C SER A 44 4.41 4.71 19.73
N VAL A 45 4.84 4.53 18.46
CA VAL A 45 5.90 3.57 18.14
C VAL A 45 7.07 4.14 17.33
N ILE A 46 6.86 5.18 16.52
CA ILE A 46 7.81 5.60 15.48
C ILE A 46 9.19 6.00 16.03
N ASP A 47 9.27 6.51 17.24
CA ASP A 47 10.51 6.92 17.92
C ASP A 47 11.47 5.76 18.24
N GLN A 48 11.01 4.52 18.11
CA GLN A 48 11.80 3.32 18.41
C GLN A 48 12.56 2.77 17.20
N PHE A 49 12.32 3.30 15.99
CA PHE A 49 12.79 2.73 14.72
C PHE A 49 13.70 3.67 13.93
N ASP A 50 14.69 3.08 13.27
CA ASP A 50 15.60 3.79 12.36
C ASP A 50 15.02 3.95 10.96
N ALA A 51 14.11 3.05 10.55
CA ALA A 51 13.45 3.05 9.26
C ALA A 51 12.04 2.49 9.36
N ILE A 52 11.19 2.86 8.42
CA ILE A 52 9.86 2.28 8.25
C ILE A 52 9.67 1.81 6.81
N ILE A 53 9.11 0.60 6.63
CA ILE A 53 8.54 0.11 5.37
C ILE A 53 7.03 0.16 5.53
N CYS A 54 6.40 1.18 4.96
CA CYS A 54 4.99 1.49 5.18
C CYS A 54 4.10 1.09 4.00
N GLY A 55 2.84 0.84 4.31
CA GLY A 55 1.71 0.80 3.39
C GLY A 55 0.97 2.15 3.36
N ASP A 56 -0.33 2.11 3.62
CA ASP A 56 -1.21 3.30 3.62
C ASP A 56 -1.37 3.91 5.02
N ASP A 57 -0.32 3.83 5.82
CA ASP A 57 -0.26 4.36 7.17
C ASP A 57 -0.29 5.90 7.17
N GLN A 58 -0.88 6.49 8.20
CA GLN A 58 -0.93 7.95 8.37
C GLN A 58 0.41 8.48 8.89
N ILE A 59 1.26 8.91 7.99
CA ILE A 59 2.59 9.48 8.28
C ILE A 59 2.51 11.01 8.16
N THR A 60 1.85 11.61 9.14
CA THR A 60 1.65 13.05 9.24
C THR A 60 2.94 13.78 9.64
N LYS A 61 2.90 15.10 9.57
CA LYS A 61 3.97 15.97 10.08
C LYS A 61 4.39 15.61 11.51
N ALA A 62 3.42 15.41 12.41
CA ALA A 62 3.70 15.08 13.81
C ALA A 62 4.44 13.74 13.96
N VAL A 63 4.09 12.73 13.16
CA VAL A 63 4.77 11.44 13.12
C VAL A 63 6.21 11.59 12.63
N ILE A 64 6.41 12.36 11.57
CA ILE A 64 7.75 12.62 11.00
C ILE A 64 8.62 13.37 11.99
N GLU A 65 8.12 14.46 12.59
CA GLU A 65 8.84 15.25 13.59
C GLU A 65 9.27 14.37 14.77
N LYS A 66 8.35 13.57 15.32
CA LYS A 66 8.66 12.65 16.41
C LYS A 66 9.72 11.63 16.03
N GLY A 67 9.60 11.03 14.85
CA GLY A 67 10.54 10.04 14.35
C GLY A 67 11.94 10.61 14.15
N VAL A 68 12.06 11.75 13.46
CA VAL A 68 13.35 12.40 13.15
C VAL A 68 14.05 12.88 14.42
N ASN A 69 13.30 13.48 15.36
CA ASN A 69 13.85 13.93 16.65
C ASN A 69 14.35 12.77 17.53
N SER A 70 13.99 11.54 17.19
CA SER A 70 14.49 10.34 17.85
C SER A 70 15.56 9.65 17.01
N ARG A 71 15.16 8.80 16.08
CA ARG A 71 16.13 7.97 15.35
C ARG A 71 15.75 7.65 13.90
N LEU A 72 14.58 8.04 13.42
CA LEU A 72 14.11 7.76 12.06
C LEU A 72 15.01 8.42 11.01
N LYS A 73 15.46 7.64 10.04
CA LYS A 73 16.40 8.06 8.99
C LYS A 73 15.84 7.93 7.57
N ILE A 74 14.78 7.14 7.39
CA ILE A 74 14.18 6.92 6.07
C ILE A 74 12.75 6.38 6.22
N ILE A 75 11.89 6.80 5.29
CA ILE A 75 10.59 6.20 5.04
C ILE A 75 10.64 5.51 3.68
N SER A 76 10.30 4.23 3.62
CA SER A 76 10.18 3.47 2.38
C SER A 76 8.72 3.05 2.18
N LYS A 77 8.05 3.65 1.20
CA LYS A 77 6.67 3.30 0.84
C LYS A 77 6.66 2.08 -0.08
N TYR A 78 6.08 0.99 0.38
CA TYR A 78 5.79 -0.17 -0.46
C TYR A 78 4.51 0.07 -1.25
N GLY A 79 4.66 0.73 -2.38
CA GLY A 79 3.60 1.15 -3.27
C GLY A 79 3.94 2.45 -4.02
N SER A 80 3.13 2.86 -4.98
CA SER A 80 3.36 4.04 -5.82
C SER A 80 2.85 5.34 -5.18
N GLY A 81 1.66 5.31 -4.55
CA GLY A 81 1.03 6.49 -3.96
C GLY A 81 1.67 6.91 -2.64
N VAL A 82 1.79 8.21 -2.42
CA VAL A 82 2.39 8.81 -1.21
C VAL A 82 1.44 9.77 -0.48
N ASP A 83 0.16 9.72 -0.78
CA ASP A 83 -0.86 10.68 -0.30
C ASP A 83 -1.02 10.68 1.24
N LYS A 84 -0.58 9.62 1.90
CA LYS A 84 -0.63 9.46 3.36
C LYS A 84 0.65 9.89 4.07
N ILE A 85 1.63 10.39 3.31
CA ILE A 85 2.93 10.84 3.83
C ILE A 85 3.03 12.35 3.61
N ASP A 86 3.30 13.09 4.68
CA ASP A 86 3.55 14.54 4.58
C ASP A 86 4.96 14.78 4.00
N LEU A 87 5.01 14.88 2.67
CA LEU A 87 6.26 15.06 1.93
C LEU A 87 6.92 16.41 2.22
N ASP A 88 6.14 17.45 2.50
CA ASP A 88 6.67 18.78 2.81
C ASP A 88 7.39 18.77 4.16
N ALA A 89 6.79 18.13 5.15
CA ALA A 89 7.43 17.92 6.46
C ALA A 89 8.70 17.07 6.35
N ALA A 90 8.65 15.98 5.58
CA ALA A 90 9.82 15.12 5.34
C ALA A 90 10.96 15.90 4.68
N LYS A 91 10.66 16.70 3.65
CA LYS A 91 11.64 17.55 2.96
C LYS A 91 12.23 18.61 3.89
N ALA A 92 11.40 19.29 4.67
CA ALA A 92 11.87 20.32 5.63
C ALA A 92 12.84 19.76 6.69
N LEU A 93 12.67 18.49 7.05
CA LEU A 93 13.52 17.80 8.02
C LEU A 93 14.62 16.94 7.39
N ASN A 94 14.82 17.05 6.06
CA ASN A 94 15.78 16.25 5.30
C ASN A 94 15.64 14.73 5.53
N LEU A 95 14.40 14.25 5.71
CA LEU A 95 14.09 12.83 5.84
C LEU A 95 13.83 12.23 4.45
N PRO A 96 14.66 11.30 3.97
CA PRO A 96 14.43 10.62 2.71
C PRO A 96 13.12 9.83 2.71
N VAL A 97 12.33 9.99 1.64
CA VAL A 97 11.14 9.18 1.36
C VAL A 97 11.33 8.52 0.01
N THR A 98 11.18 7.20 -0.04
CA THR A 98 11.22 6.42 -1.27
C THR A 98 9.87 5.73 -1.51
N ASN A 99 9.52 5.49 -2.77
CA ASN A 99 8.34 4.73 -3.17
C ASN A 99 8.64 3.86 -4.38
N CYS A 100 7.65 3.10 -4.85
CA CYS A 100 7.76 2.20 -5.99
C CYS A 100 6.91 2.75 -7.16
N PRO A 101 7.40 3.74 -7.93
CA PRO A 101 6.60 4.33 -9.01
C PRO A 101 6.38 3.33 -10.15
N ALA A 102 5.19 3.37 -10.74
CA ALA A 102 4.81 2.64 -11.96
C ALA A 102 4.90 1.10 -11.90
N VAL A 103 5.05 0.48 -10.73
CA VAL A 103 5.19 -0.99 -10.62
C VAL A 103 3.90 -1.77 -10.86
N ASN A 104 2.73 -1.15 -10.71
CA ASN A 104 1.42 -1.79 -10.84
C ASN A 104 0.49 -1.13 -11.86
N GLN A 105 1.00 -0.22 -12.69
CA GLN A 105 0.18 0.55 -13.62
C GLN A 105 -0.59 -0.33 -14.61
N THR A 106 0.03 -1.38 -15.13
CA THR A 106 -0.62 -2.33 -16.03
C THR A 106 -1.74 -3.08 -15.32
N THR A 107 -1.47 -3.61 -14.14
CA THR A 107 -2.48 -4.34 -13.34
C THR A 107 -3.66 -3.44 -12.98
N VAL A 108 -3.41 -2.17 -12.64
CA VAL A 108 -4.48 -1.20 -12.35
C VAL A 108 -5.31 -0.92 -13.61
N ALA A 109 -4.66 -0.75 -14.76
CA ALA A 109 -5.36 -0.54 -16.03
C ALA A 109 -6.25 -1.74 -16.40
N GLU A 110 -5.70 -2.96 -16.30
CA GLU A 110 -6.47 -4.20 -16.54
C GLU A 110 -7.66 -4.31 -15.59
N HIS A 111 -7.50 -3.96 -14.33
CA HIS A 111 -8.59 -3.98 -13.35
C HIS A 111 -9.69 -2.97 -13.69
N VAL A 112 -9.33 -1.77 -14.16
CA VAL A 112 -10.30 -0.78 -14.65
C VAL A 112 -11.12 -1.34 -15.79
N PHE A 113 -10.48 -1.98 -16.79
CA PHE A 113 -11.20 -2.61 -17.89
C PHE A 113 -12.05 -3.79 -17.44
N ALA A 114 -11.58 -4.60 -16.51
CA ALA A 114 -12.35 -5.71 -15.95
C ALA A 114 -13.63 -5.23 -15.28
N LEU A 115 -13.55 -4.18 -14.45
CA LEU A 115 -14.72 -3.57 -13.82
C LEU A 115 -15.67 -2.96 -14.84
N LEU A 116 -15.14 -2.20 -15.80
CA LEU A 116 -15.94 -1.57 -16.85
C LEU A 116 -16.70 -2.62 -17.67
N LEU A 117 -16.00 -3.63 -18.15
CA LEU A 117 -16.62 -4.71 -18.94
C LEU A 117 -17.61 -5.51 -18.11
N SER A 118 -17.33 -5.81 -16.86
CA SER A 118 -18.26 -6.49 -15.96
C SER A 118 -19.56 -5.70 -15.79
N TYR A 119 -19.46 -4.39 -15.66
CA TYR A 119 -20.63 -3.51 -15.53
C TYR A 119 -21.44 -3.42 -16.83
N VAL A 120 -20.79 -3.06 -17.96
CA VAL A 120 -21.51 -2.82 -19.22
C VAL A 120 -22.08 -4.09 -19.86
N LYS A 121 -21.48 -5.25 -19.56
CA LYS A 121 -21.92 -6.56 -20.06
C LYS A 121 -22.79 -7.35 -19.07
N ASN A 122 -23.17 -6.75 -17.94
CA ASN A 122 -24.00 -7.38 -16.90
C ASN A 122 -23.44 -8.71 -16.35
N ILE A 123 -22.11 -8.86 -16.28
CA ILE A 123 -21.47 -10.13 -15.89
C ILE A 123 -21.95 -10.61 -14.51
N ILE A 124 -22.02 -9.71 -13.52
CA ILE A 124 -22.40 -10.09 -12.16
C ILE A 124 -23.87 -10.54 -12.08
N PRO A 125 -24.88 -9.78 -12.56
CA PRO A 125 -26.27 -10.26 -12.50
C PRO A 125 -26.49 -11.50 -13.37
N GLU A 126 -25.82 -11.67 -14.51
CA GLU A 126 -25.93 -12.90 -15.30
C GLU A 126 -25.35 -14.11 -14.55
N HIS A 127 -24.20 -13.93 -13.87
CA HIS A 127 -23.64 -14.96 -13.01
C HIS A 127 -24.61 -15.41 -11.91
N GLU A 128 -25.26 -14.45 -11.23
CA GLU A 128 -26.27 -14.75 -10.20
C GLU A 128 -27.45 -15.58 -10.74
N TYR A 129 -27.96 -15.27 -11.94
CA TYR A 129 -29.00 -16.07 -12.58
C TYR A 129 -28.52 -17.51 -12.86
N VAL A 130 -27.31 -17.66 -13.40
CA VAL A 130 -26.76 -18.98 -13.70
C VAL A 130 -26.57 -19.82 -12.41
N GLN A 131 -26.12 -19.21 -11.33
CA GLN A 131 -26.02 -19.91 -10.03
C GLN A 131 -27.38 -20.39 -9.50
N GLN A 132 -28.47 -19.70 -9.85
CA GLN A 132 -29.84 -20.08 -9.51
C GLN A 132 -30.47 -21.06 -10.54
N ALA A 133 -29.66 -21.63 -11.45
CA ALA A 133 -30.13 -22.44 -12.57
C ALA A 133 -31.17 -21.72 -13.46
N GLN A 134 -31.11 -20.40 -13.55
CA GLN A 134 -31.98 -19.58 -14.39
C GLN A 134 -31.21 -19.12 -15.64
N TRP A 135 -31.89 -19.21 -16.78
CA TRP A 135 -31.40 -18.64 -18.05
C TRP A 135 -32.13 -17.33 -18.33
N LYS A 136 -31.41 -16.20 -18.15
CA LYS A 136 -31.94 -14.88 -18.45
C LYS A 136 -30.94 -14.08 -19.25
N ARG A 137 -31.32 -13.63 -20.44
CA ARG A 137 -30.48 -12.74 -21.25
C ARG A 137 -30.68 -11.32 -20.81
N LEU A 138 -29.63 -10.64 -20.38
CA LEU A 138 -29.61 -9.22 -20.11
C LEU A 138 -29.01 -8.46 -21.29
N ILE A 139 -29.54 -7.26 -21.55
CA ILE A 139 -29.03 -6.41 -22.64
C ILE A 139 -27.88 -5.57 -22.08
N GLY A 140 -26.66 -5.90 -22.49
CA GLY A 140 -25.49 -5.11 -22.20
C GLY A 140 -25.30 -3.92 -23.16
N ARG A 141 -24.24 -3.15 -22.93
CA ARG A 141 -23.82 -2.02 -23.78
C ARG A 141 -22.45 -2.27 -24.37
N ASP A 142 -22.20 -1.71 -25.54
CA ASP A 142 -20.87 -1.71 -26.14
C ASP A 142 -20.08 -0.49 -25.70
N ILE A 143 -18.77 -0.64 -25.55
CA ILE A 143 -17.81 0.44 -25.27
C ILE A 143 -17.15 0.96 -26.56
N SER A 144 -17.32 0.22 -27.66
CA SER A 144 -16.84 0.65 -28.97
C SER A 144 -17.49 1.96 -29.41
N GLY A 145 -16.69 2.94 -29.82
CA GLY A 145 -17.18 4.24 -30.28
C GLY A 145 -17.64 5.20 -29.16
N LYS A 146 -17.28 4.93 -27.89
CA LYS A 146 -17.57 5.80 -26.73
C LYS A 146 -16.31 6.57 -26.31
#